data_637be8b784b569667236d3c83ec4adb0
#
_entry.id   637be8b784b569667236d3c83ec4adb0
#
_cell.length_a   1.000
_cell.length_b   1.000
_cell.length_c   1.000
_cell.angle_alpha   90.00
_cell.angle_beta   90.00
_cell.angle_gamma   90.00
#
_symmetry.space_group_name_H-M   'P 1'
#
loop_
_entity.id
_entity.type
_entity.pdbx_description
1 polymer ?
#
loop_
_entity_poly.entity_id
_entity_poly.type
_entity_poly.pdbx_seq_one_letter_code
_entity_poly.pdbx_strand_id
1 'polypeptide(L)'
;VDFPGTIGTKGVLGLMACMDYLFVPVRADKTVLESSITFARTINEGIIARKSSPLKSVSMFWTMLDRRERTPLYEHYEQVIRHFGLSLMRSRLPMRSRFSRESDGNGGIFRSTLFAADRSFTVDSGMDDFLAELCAIAKLE
;
A
#
# COMPACT_ATOMS: atom_id res chain seq x y z
N VAL A 1 4.01 11.21 -3.33
CA VAL A 1 4.54 10.91 -4.68
C VAL A 1 4.14 9.49 -5.03
N ASP A 2 3.58 9.28 -6.21
CA ASP A 2 3.29 7.96 -6.77
C ASP A 2 4.45 7.53 -7.67
N PHE A 3 4.91 6.28 -7.49
CA PHE A 3 6.04 5.74 -8.24
C PHE A 3 5.59 4.64 -9.20
N PRO A 4 6.19 4.57 -10.40
CA PRO A 4 5.93 3.44 -11.29
C PRO A 4 6.44 2.14 -10.68
N GLY A 5 5.75 1.02 -10.91
CA GLY A 5 6.06 -0.30 -10.36
C GLY A 5 7.38 -0.94 -10.85
N THR A 6 8.20 -0.22 -11.58
CA THR A 6 9.47 -0.71 -12.14
C THR A 6 10.66 -0.07 -11.44
N ILE A 7 11.47 -0.89 -10.78
CA ILE A 7 12.72 -0.46 -10.11
C ILE A 7 13.87 -0.21 -11.09
N GLY A 8 13.72 -0.60 -12.35
CA GLY A 8 14.82 -0.70 -13.34
C GLY A 8 15.51 0.61 -13.70
N THR A 9 15.03 1.74 -13.26
CA THR A 9 15.62 3.04 -13.53
C THR A 9 16.36 3.56 -12.31
N LYS A 10 17.66 3.76 -12.41
CA LYS A 10 18.50 4.33 -11.32
C LYS A 10 17.91 5.61 -10.71
N GLY A 11 17.19 6.41 -11.51
CA GLY A 11 16.51 7.62 -11.05
C GLY A 11 15.35 7.35 -10.07
N VAL A 12 14.58 6.28 -10.27
CA VAL A 12 13.45 5.91 -9.38
C VAL A 12 13.96 5.53 -8.00
N LEU A 13 15.01 4.72 -7.91
CA LEU A 13 15.63 4.36 -6.63
C LEU A 13 16.20 5.59 -5.91
N GLY A 14 16.82 6.50 -6.65
CA GLY A 14 17.32 7.75 -6.08
C GLY A 14 16.21 8.63 -5.51
N LEU A 15 15.07 8.75 -6.21
CA LEU A 15 13.91 9.47 -5.70
C LEU A 15 13.29 8.81 -4.47
N MET A 16 13.16 7.48 -4.46
CA MET A 16 12.68 6.73 -3.30
C MET A 16 13.58 6.93 -2.08
N ALA A 17 14.87 6.97 -2.30
CA ALA A 17 15.84 7.23 -1.23
C ALA A 17 15.72 8.64 -0.62
N CYS A 18 15.08 9.59 -1.29
CA CYS A 18 14.81 10.94 -0.79
C CYS A 18 13.49 11.04 0.00
N MET A 19 12.70 9.97 0.07
CA MET A 19 11.43 9.95 0.82
C MET A 19 11.69 9.58 2.28
N ASP A 20 10.78 9.98 3.17
CA ASP A 20 10.82 9.56 4.58
C ASP A 20 10.18 8.19 4.79
N TYR A 21 9.11 7.89 4.08
CA TYR A 21 8.31 6.66 4.21
C TYR A 21 7.89 6.16 2.84
N LEU A 22 7.92 4.84 2.65
CA LEU A 22 7.38 4.18 1.47
C LEU A 22 6.25 3.23 1.87
N PHE A 23 5.17 3.26 1.08
CA PHE A 23 4.04 2.37 1.24
C PHE A 23 3.89 1.52 -0.02
N VAL A 24 3.88 0.20 0.14
CA VAL A 24 3.88 -0.77 -0.97
C VAL A 24 2.56 -1.52 -0.99
N PRO A 25 1.68 -1.28 -1.98
CA PRO A 25 0.45 -2.03 -2.12
C PRO A 25 0.75 -3.47 -2.52
N VAL A 26 0.05 -4.41 -1.89
CA VAL A 26 0.09 -5.83 -2.23
C VAL A 26 -1.32 -6.38 -2.37
N ARG A 27 -1.47 -7.38 -3.22
CA ARG A 27 -2.70 -8.15 -3.36
C ARG A 27 -2.40 -9.64 -3.27
N ALA A 28 -3.43 -10.46 -3.04
CA ALA A 28 -3.33 -11.91 -2.93
C ALA A 28 -3.10 -12.58 -4.30
N ASP A 29 -2.00 -12.24 -4.93
CA ASP A 29 -1.52 -12.82 -6.17
C ASP A 29 -0.05 -13.18 -5.96
N LYS A 30 0.31 -14.42 -6.24
CA LYS A 30 1.66 -14.93 -5.98
C LYS A 30 2.75 -14.09 -6.64
N THR A 31 2.58 -13.74 -7.91
CA THR A 31 3.58 -12.98 -8.68
C THR A 31 3.73 -11.55 -8.14
N VAL A 32 2.59 -10.91 -7.83
CA VAL A 32 2.59 -9.56 -7.25
C VAL A 32 3.24 -9.57 -5.88
N LEU A 33 2.91 -10.56 -5.04
CA LEU A 33 3.48 -10.66 -3.71
C LEU A 33 4.98 -10.90 -3.73
N GLU A 34 5.46 -11.86 -4.52
CA GLU A 34 6.89 -12.15 -4.65
C GLU A 34 7.68 -10.93 -5.14
N SER A 35 7.14 -10.21 -6.13
CA SER A 35 7.73 -8.98 -6.64
C SER A 35 7.77 -7.88 -5.57
N SER A 36 6.66 -7.70 -4.82
CA SER A 36 6.56 -6.68 -3.78
C SER A 36 7.46 -6.99 -2.58
N ILE A 37 7.59 -8.26 -2.19
CA ILE A 37 8.51 -8.69 -1.13
C ILE A 37 9.96 -8.43 -1.56
N THR A 38 10.32 -8.83 -2.78
CA THR A 38 11.66 -8.61 -3.33
C THR A 38 12.00 -7.12 -3.36
N PHE A 39 11.05 -6.30 -3.80
CA PHE A 39 11.17 -4.85 -3.79
C PHE A 39 11.41 -4.30 -2.38
N ALA A 40 10.50 -4.63 -1.44
CA ALA A 40 10.58 -4.12 -0.06
C ALA A 40 11.89 -4.54 0.63
N ARG A 41 12.35 -5.77 0.40
CA ARG A 41 13.65 -6.25 0.89
C ARG A 41 14.81 -5.46 0.29
N THR A 42 14.82 -5.26 -1.02
CA THR A 42 15.87 -4.50 -1.69
C THR A 42 16.00 -3.08 -1.12
N ILE A 43 14.88 -2.42 -0.87
CA ILE A 43 14.86 -1.09 -0.25
C ILE A 43 15.35 -1.16 1.20
N ASN A 44 14.83 -2.11 1.99
CA ASN A 44 15.18 -2.24 3.40
C ASN A 44 16.67 -2.52 3.60
N GLU A 45 17.21 -3.51 2.88
CA GLU A 45 18.61 -3.93 2.97
C GLU A 45 19.56 -2.95 2.28
N GLY A 46 19.15 -2.41 1.12
CA GLY A 46 20.00 -1.58 0.28
C GLY A 46 20.04 -0.11 0.68
N ILE A 47 18.97 0.42 1.25
CA ILE A 47 18.82 1.85 1.56
C ILE A 47 18.70 2.08 3.06
N ILE A 48 17.69 1.50 3.71
CA ILE A 48 17.40 1.78 5.13
C ILE A 48 18.51 1.25 6.04
N ALA A 49 18.93 0.01 5.85
CA ALA A 49 19.98 -0.60 6.68
C ALA A 49 21.33 0.16 6.60
N ARG A 50 21.62 0.78 5.47
CA ARG A 50 22.84 1.55 5.27
C ARG A 50 22.81 2.94 5.88
N LYS A 51 21.66 3.43 6.34
CA LYS A 51 21.47 4.77 6.92
C LYS A 51 22.00 5.91 6.04
N SER A 52 22.05 5.70 4.73
CA SER A 52 22.59 6.66 3.75
C SER A 52 21.52 7.58 3.16
N SER A 53 20.30 7.52 3.67
CA SER A 53 19.12 8.18 3.14
C SER A 53 18.19 8.60 4.28
N PRO A 54 17.32 9.60 4.10
CA PRO A 54 16.29 9.98 5.07
C PRO A 54 15.19 8.91 5.21
N LEU A 55 15.12 7.90 4.34
CA LEU A 55 14.10 6.88 4.34
C LEU A 55 14.10 6.06 5.64
N LYS A 56 13.01 6.16 6.39
CA LYS A 56 12.85 5.57 7.72
C LYS A 56 12.25 4.19 7.69
N SER A 57 11.25 3.96 6.82
CA SER A 57 10.60 2.67 6.72
C SER A 57 9.95 2.40 5.37
N VAL A 58 9.79 1.11 5.09
CA VAL A 58 8.93 0.57 4.03
C VAL A 58 7.83 -0.22 4.69
N SER A 59 6.58 0.12 4.45
CA SER A 59 5.40 -0.57 4.97
C SER A 59 4.57 -1.13 3.83
N MET A 60 4.29 -2.42 3.87
CA MET A 60 3.38 -3.06 2.92
C MET A 60 1.95 -2.95 3.42
N PHE A 61 0.97 -2.96 2.52
CA PHE A 61 -0.43 -2.97 2.90
C PHE A 61 -1.28 -3.74 1.89
N TRP A 62 -2.32 -4.41 2.40
CA TRP A 62 -3.24 -5.15 1.56
C TRP A 62 -4.20 -4.22 0.82
N THR A 63 -4.30 -4.40 -0.50
CA THR A 63 -5.29 -3.75 -1.35
C THR A 63 -6.00 -4.77 -2.23
N MET A 64 -7.15 -4.38 -2.77
CA MET A 64 -7.97 -5.22 -3.65
C MET A 64 -8.32 -6.59 -3.05
N LEU A 65 -8.53 -6.65 -1.72
CA LEU A 65 -8.95 -7.89 -1.07
C LEU A 65 -10.30 -8.35 -1.61
N ASP A 66 -10.36 -9.59 -2.05
CA ASP A 66 -11.62 -10.24 -2.33
C ASP A 66 -12.18 -10.85 -1.03
N ARG A 67 -13.37 -10.42 -0.63
CA ARG A 67 -14.05 -10.95 0.57
C ARG A 67 -14.45 -12.44 0.42
N ARG A 68 -14.41 -12.97 -0.80
CA ARG A 68 -14.71 -14.38 -1.08
C ARG A 68 -13.50 -15.28 -0.91
N GLU A 69 -12.29 -14.72 -0.91
CA GLU A 69 -11.08 -15.48 -0.69
C GLU A 69 -10.95 -15.90 0.78
N ARG A 70 -10.40 -17.08 0.96
CA ARG A 70 -10.30 -17.69 2.30
C ARG A 70 -9.25 -16.96 3.15
N THR A 71 -9.61 -16.64 4.37
CA THR A 71 -8.72 -16.05 5.38
C THR A 71 -7.36 -16.74 5.51
N PRO A 72 -7.25 -18.10 5.47
CA PRO A 72 -5.97 -18.79 5.57
C PRO A 72 -4.93 -18.42 4.51
N LEU A 73 -5.36 -18.00 3.31
CA LEU A 73 -4.44 -17.58 2.25
C LEU A 73 -3.73 -16.29 2.66
N TYR A 74 -4.45 -15.32 3.18
CA TYR A 74 -3.88 -14.05 3.65
C TYR A 74 -2.97 -14.26 4.86
N GLU A 75 -3.38 -15.10 5.81
CA GLU A 75 -2.57 -15.44 6.98
C GLU A 75 -1.23 -16.07 6.58
N HIS A 76 -1.26 -16.98 5.61
CA HIS A 76 -0.03 -17.58 5.07
C HIS A 76 0.89 -16.52 4.47
N TYR A 77 0.37 -15.63 3.63
CA TYR A 77 1.15 -14.56 3.02
C TYR A 77 1.69 -13.56 4.06
N GLU A 78 0.92 -13.25 5.09
CA GLU A 78 1.37 -12.41 6.20
C GLU A 78 2.52 -13.04 6.98
N GLN A 79 2.47 -14.36 7.20
CA GLN A 79 3.59 -15.10 7.82
C GLN A 79 4.84 -14.99 6.97
N VAL A 80 4.74 -15.12 5.65
CA VAL A 80 5.86 -14.97 4.72
C VAL A 80 6.45 -13.57 4.79
N ILE A 81 5.61 -12.52 4.74
CA ILE A 81 6.06 -11.12 4.86
C ILE A 81 6.81 -10.90 6.17
N ARG A 82 6.25 -11.37 7.29
CA ARG A 82 6.88 -11.26 8.62
C ARG A 82 8.17 -12.06 8.72
N HIS A 83 8.24 -13.26 8.11
CA HIS A 83 9.45 -14.07 8.07
C HIS A 83 10.64 -13.32 7.44
N PHE A 84 10.39 -12.49 6.45
CA PHE A 84 11.39 -11.60 5.85
C PHE A 84 11.65 -10.31 6.64
N GLY A 85 11.08 -10.17 7.84
CA GLY A 85 11.27 -8.98 8.68
C GLY A 85 10.65 -7.69 8.08
N LEU A 86 9.68 -7.83 7.18
CA LEU A 86 9.03 -6.70 6.53
C LEU A 86 7.82 -6.21 7.32
N SER A 87 7.60 -4.90 7.31
CA SER A 87 6.47 -4.27 7.96
C SER A 87 5.21 -4.41 7.11
N LEU A 88 4.10 -4.81 7.74
CA LEU A 88 2.79 -4.93 7.13
C LEU A 88 1.77 -4.17 7.96
N MET A 89 1.01 -3.28 7.33
CA MET A 89 -0.08 -2.54 7.95
C MET A 89 -1.22 -3.49 8.37
N ARG A 90 -1.93 -3.13 9.41
CA ARG A 90 -3.08 -3.89 9.92
C ARG A 90 -4.33 -3.64 9.10
N SER A 91 -4.50 -2.40 8.66
CA SER A 91 -5.61 -1.99 7.80
C SER A 91 -5.53 -2.66 6.44
N ARG A 92 -6.70 -3.00 5.91
CA ARG A 92 -6.83 -3.75 4.66
C ARG A 92 -7.87 -3.06 3.77
N LEU A 93 -7.54 -2.82 2.51
CA LEU A 93 -8.44 -2.19 1.56
C LEU A 93 -9.11 -3.26 0.68
N PRO A 94 -10.43 -3.48 0.84
CA PRO A 94 -11.17 -4.43 0.01
C PRO A 94 -11.34 -3.92 -1.42
N MET A 95 -11.51 -4.85 -2.35
CA MET A 95 -11.93 -4.51 -3.70
C MET A 95 -13.33 -3.89 -3.67
N ARG A 96 -13.45 -2.68 -4.20
CA ARG A 96 -14.72 -1.96 -4.33
C ARG A 96 -14.82 -1.39 -5.74
N SER A 97 -15.92 -1.65 -6.41
CA SER A 97 -16.16 -1.10 -7.76
C SER A 97 -16.13 0.42 -7.80
N ARG A 98 -16.46 1.09 -6.69
CA ARG A 98 -16.43 2.54 -6.56
C ARG A 98 -15.02 3.13 -6.67
N PHE A 99 -13.98 2.38 -6.30
CA PHE A 99 -12.59 2.81 -6.51
C PHE A 99 -12.16 2.80 -7.97
N SER A 100 -12.79 1.97 -8.80
CA SER A 100 -12.46 1.84 -10.23
C SER A 100 -13.39 2.61 -11.16
N ARG A 101 -14.56 3.03 -10.68
CA ARG A 101 -15.53 3.80 -11.47
C ARG A 101 -15.36 5.29 -11.25
N GLU A 102 -15.42 6.05 -12.32
CA GLU A 102 -15.37 7.52 -12.27
C GLU A 102 -16.72 8.14 -11.93
N SER A 103 -17.82 7.51 -12.36
CA SER A 103 -19.18 7.98 -12.10
C SER A 103 -20.14 6.83 -11.89
N ASP A 104 -21.32 7.14 -11.32
CA ASP A 104 -22.43 6.19 -11.13
C ASP A 104 -23.33 6.00 -12.34
N GLY A 105 -23.05 6.71 -13.45
CA GLY A 105 -23.88 6.73 -14.65
C GLY A 105 -25.10 7.69 -14.56
N ASN A 106 -25.40 8.22 -13.36
CA ASN A 106 -26.50 9.16 -13.10
C ASN A 106 -26.02 10.58 -12.76
N GLY A 107 -24.75 10.89 -13.11
CA GLY A 107 -24.13 12.17 -12.84
C GLY A 107 -23.43 12.29 -11.46
N GLY A 108 -23.48 11.27 -10.63
CA GLY A 108 -22.70 11.22 -9.40
C GLY A 108 -21.22 10.90 -9.68
N ILE A 109 -20.31 11.64 -9.08
CA ILE A 109 -18.87 11.45 -9.20
C ILE A 109 -18.40 10.56 -8.06
N PHE A 110 -17.91 9.35 -8.39
CA PHE A 110 -17.36 8.43 -7.38
C PHE A 110 -15.92 8.74 -7.02
N ARG A 111 -15.15 9.20 -7.97
CA ARG A 111 -13.73 9.49 -7.78
C ARG A 111 -13.45 10.92 -8.21
N SER A 112 -12.96 11.72 -7.26
CA SER A 112 -12.59 13.10 -7.49
C SER A 112 -11.39 13.48 -6.64
N THR A 113 -10.51 14.31 -7.18
CA THR A 113 -9.45 14.99 -6.42
C THR A 113 -9.94 16.31 -5.81
N LEU A 114 -11.12 16.78 -6.21
CA LEU A 114 -11.70 18.06 -5.76
C LEU A 114 -12.68 17.87 -4.61
N PHE A 115 -13.34 16.73 -4.55
CA PHE A 115 -14.38 16.45 -3.54
C PHE A 115 -14.01 15.19 -2.75
N ALA A 116 -14.10 15.28 -1.43
CA ALA A 116 -13.96 14.14 -0.57
C ALA A 116 -15.06 13.11 -0.84
N ALA A 117 -14.73 11.83 -0.73
CA ALA A 117 -15.73 10.78 -0.74
C ALA A 117 -16.67 10.93 0.47
N ASP A 118 -17.91 10.46 0.33
CA ASP A 118 -18.86 10.50 1.45
C ASP A 118 -18.35 9.62 2.61
N ARG A 119 -18.66 10.04 3.84
CA ARG A 119 -18.17 9.39 5.05
C ARG A 119 -18.63 7.94 5.18
N SER A 120 -19.82 7.62 4.72
CA SER A 120 -20.30 6.24 4.78
C SER A 120 -19.43 5.32 3.94
N PHE A 121 -19.01 5.78 2.76
CA PHE A 121 -18.12 5.02 1.91
C PHE A 121 -16.71 4.87 2.49
N THR A 122 -16.14 5.92 3.09
CA THR A 122 -14.78 5.86 3.66
C THR A 122 -14.72 4.89 4.84
N VAL A 123 -15.75 4.89 5.70
CA VAL A 123 -15.91 3.94 6.80
C VAL A 123 -16.09 2.50 6.27
N ASP A 124 -17.08 2.28 5.39
CA ASP A 124 -17.41 0.95 4.86
C ASP A 124 -16.29 0.31 4.03
N SER A 125 -15.46 1.12 3.41
CA SER A 125 -14.31 0.66 2.64
C SER A 125 -13.06 0.40 3.47
N GLY A 126 -13.04 0.79 4.76
CA GLY A 126 -11.85 0.74 5.61
C GLY A 126 -10.81 1.82 5.30
N MET A 127 -11.20 2.83 4.51
CA MET A 127 -10.29 3.91 4.13
C MET A 127 -9.92 4.79 5.32
N ASP A 128 -10.85 5.03 6.24
CA ASP A 128 -10.59 5.83 7.44
C ASP A 128 -9.52 5.16 8.32
N ASP A 129 -9.65 3.85 8.56
CA ASP A 129 -8.66 3.07 9.32
C ASP A 129 -7.30 3.05 8.61
N PHE A 130 -7.32 2.88 7.29
CA PHE A 130 -6.10 2.90 6.48
C PHE A 130 -5.39 4.24 6.57
N LEU A 131 -6.10 5.35 6.42
CA LEU A 131 -5.53 6.69 6.51
C LEU A 131 -5.02 7.00 7.91
N ALA A 132 -5.76 6.61 8.95
CA ALA A 132 -5.32 6.79 10.33
C ALA A 132 -4.00 6.04 10.61
N GLU A 133 -3.89 4.79 10.16
CA GLU A 133 -2.67 4.00 10.33
C GLU A 133 -1.51 4.57 9.49
N LEU A 134 -1.78 5.00 8.25
CA LEU A 134 -0.80 5.64 7.38
C LEU A 134 -0.24 6.91 8.02
N CYS A 135 -1.11 7.79 8.52
CA CYS A 135 -0.72 9.01 9.23
C CYS A 135 0.11 8.70 10.48
N ALA A 136 -0.29 7.69 11.25
CA ALA A 136 0.45 7.27 12.45
C ALA A 136 1.87 6.77 12.09
N ILE A 137 2.03 5.96 11.04
CA ILE A 137 3.34 5.48 10.57
C ILE A 137 4.18 6.65 10.05
N ALA A 138 3.59 7.52 9.25
CA ALA A 138 4.27 8.66 8.66
C ALA A 138 4.46 9.84 9.63
N LYS A 139 3.94 9.74 10.86
CA LYS A 139 3.98 10.80 11.89
C LYS A 139 3.41 12.13 11.38
N LEU A 140 2.34 12.04 10.62
CA LEU A 140 1.55 13.18 10.17
C LEU A 140 0.48 13.48 11.22
N GLU A 141 0.38 14.76 11.60
CA GLU A 141 -0.65 15.26 12.50
C GLU A 141 -1.97 15.48 11.74
#